data_91de5913e5ff46e1018e2d366f65808b
#
_entry.id   91de5913e5ff46e1018e2d366f65808b
#
_cell.length_a   1.000
_cell.length_b   1.000
_cell.length_c   1.000
_cell.angle_alpha   90.00
_cell.angle_beta   90.00
_cell.angle_gamma   90.00
#
_symmetry.space_group_name_H-M   'P 1'
#
loop_
_entity.id
_entity.type
_entity.pdbx_description
1 polymer ?
#
loop_
_entity_poly.entity_id
_entity_poly.type
_entity_poly.pdbx_seq_one_letter_code
_entity_poly.pdbx_strand_id
1 'polypeptide(L)'
;MARRSRGVPQEPGYVPSRPAGARVVHRLAENGELVAYTAEEYGVRKDDGGGLVKPVNSARGLLLMAIVTSALDCLVLYGLIRIAIDGTWEILAETWWVLIVGIFVPWVCWSYYLRERRAEKLRTARNLPRPVE
;
A
#
# COMPACT_ATOMS: atom_id res chain seq x y z
N MET A 1 -40.88 -2.47 40.47
CA MET A 1 -39.54 -3.06 40.64
C MET A 1 -38.99 -3.39 39.24
N ALA A 2 -38.15 -2.54 38.66
CA ALA A 2 -37.60 -2.71 37.33
C ALA A 2 -36.21 -3.34 37.47
N ARG A 3 -36.02 -4.55 36.94
CA ARG A 3 -34.80 -5.31 36.94
C ARG A 3 -33.88 -4.72 35.88
N ARG A 4 -32.86 -3.92 36.26
CA ARG A 4 -31.78 -3.49 35.40
C ARG A 4 -31.05 -4.74 34.95
N SER A 5 -31.15 -5.11 33.67
CA SER A 5 -30.29 -6.06 33.01
C SER A 5 -28.89 -5.46 33.00
N ARG A 6 -27.97 -6.02 33.80
CA ARG A 6 -26.55 -5.76 33.66
C ARG A 6 -26.15 -6.21 32.27
N GLY A 7 -25.78 -5.26 31.42
CA GLY A 7 -25.09 -5.59 30.17
C GLY A 7 -23.89 -6.46 30.47
N VAL A 8 -23.88 -7.65 29.90
CA VAL A 8 -22.70 -8.52 29.88
C VAL A 8 -21.60 -7.70 29.24
N PRO A 9 -20.41 -7.60 29.85
CA PRO A 9 -19.26 -7.00 29.17
C PRO A 9 -19.10 -7.76 27.85
N GLN A 10 -19.23 -7.09 26.74
CA GLN A 10 -18.82 -7.67 25.46
C GLN A 10 -17.32 -7.91 25.60
N GLU A 11 -16.95 -9.18 25.73
CA GLU A 11 -15.55 -9.58 25.54
C GLU A 11 -15.07 -8.96 24.24
N PRO A 12 -13.90 -8.30 24.21
CA PRO A 12 -13.35 -7.72 23.00
C PRO A 12 -13.32 -8.85 21.96
N GLY A 13 -14.09 -8.63 20.87
CA GLY A 13 -14.56 -9.63 19.94
C GLY A 13 -13.49 -10.68 19.62
N TYR A 14 -13.91 -11.92 19.61
CA TYR A 14 -13.14 -13.08 19.15
C TYR A 14 -12.52 -12.75 17.78
N VAL A 15 -11.27 -12.33 17.82
CA VAL A 15 -10.45 -12.17 16.62
C VAL A 15 -10.08 -13.57 16.18
N PRO A 16 -10.53 -14.04 14.98
CA PRO A 16 -10.22 -15.37 14.51
C PRO A 16 -8.71 -15.60 14.61
N SER A 17 -8.36 -16.77 15.12
CA SER A 17 -7.04 -17.22 15.52
C SER A 17 -5.91 -16.68 14.66
N ARG A 18 -5.08 -15.85 15.27
CA ARG A 18 -3.82 -15.39 14.69
C ARG A 18 -2.95 -16.60 14.38
N PRO A 19 -2.26 -16.65 13.25
CA PRO A 19 -1.23 -17.65 13.06
C PRO A 19 -0.20 -17.51 14.18
N ALA A 20 0.07 -18.61 14.86
CA ALA A 20 1.03 -18.66 15.95
C ALA A 20 2.40 -18.13 15.45
N GLY A 21 2.94 -17.07 16.07
CA GLY A 21 4.22 -16.46 15.71
C GLY A 21 4.14 -15.20 14.83
N ALA A 22 2.96 -14.72 14.46
CA ALA A 22 2.84 -13.46 13.71
C ALA A 22 3.34 -12.27 14.54
N ARG A 23 4.29 -11.51 14.01
CA ARG A 23 4.71 -10.23 14.60
C ARG A 23 3.53 -9.29 14.66
N VAL A 24 3.20 -8.82 15.85
CA VAL A 24 2.10 -7.90 16.11
C VAL A 24 2.68 -6.52 16.38
N VAL A 25 2.13 -5.52 15.67
CA VAL A 25 2.48 -4.11 15.86
C VAL A 25 1.27 -3.40 16.45
N HIS A 26 1.44 -2.78 17.63
CA HIS A 26 0.40 -1.97 18.24
C HIS A 26 0.48 -0.55 17.68
N ARG A 27 -0.59 -0.09 17.06
CA ARG A 27 -0.67 1.25 16.46
C ARG A 27 -2.02 1.90 16.75
N LEU A 28 -1.99 3.23 16.79
CA LEU A 28 -3.20 4.02 16.93
C LEU A 28 -4.04 3.86 15.66
N ALA A 29 -5.30 3.58 15.81
CA ALA A 29 -6.25 3.50 14.71
C ALA A 29 -6.92 4.87 14.47
N GLU A 30 -7.56 5.04 13.33
CA GLU A 30 -8.24 6.28 12.93
C GLU A 30 -9.34 6.71 13.93
N ASN A 31 -9.90 5.76 14.69
CA ASN A 31 -10.86 5.99 15.76
C ASN A 31 -10.22 6.34 17.12
N GLY A 32 -8.89 6.47 17.20
CA GLY A 32 -8.14 6.77 18.42
C GLY A 32 -7.87 5.57 19.34
N GLU A 33 -8.27 4.37 18.95
CA GLU A 33 -8.01 3.15 19.72
C GLU A 33 -6.65 2.54 19.39
N LEU A 34 -6.00 1.93 20.39
CA LEU A 34 -4.74 1.21 20.20
C LEU A 34 -5.05 -0.22 19.75
N VAL A 35 -4.84 -0.47 18.47
CA VAL A 35 -5.18 -1.75 17.83
C VAL A 35 -3.91 -2.52 17.49
N ALA A 36 -3.96 -3.82 17.65
CA ALA A 36 -2.89 -4.74 17.32
C ALA A 36 -3.07 -5.28 15.90
N TYR A 37 -2.19 -4.88 14.98
CA TYR A 37 -2.17 -5.32 13.60
C TYR A 37 -1.09 -6.37 13.37
N THR A 38 -1.34 -7.33 12.49
CA THR A 38 -0.26 -8.15 11.93
C THR A 38 0.51 -7.35 10.87
N ALA A 39 1.73 -7.77 10.52
CA ALA A 39 2.54 -7.10 9.50
C ALA A 39 1.82 -7.03 8.13
N GLU A 40 0.98 -8.01 7.82
CA GLU A 40 0.19 -8.05 6.59
C GLU A 40 -1.01 -7.10 6.64
N GLU A 41 -1.67 -6.96 7.78
CA GLU A 41 -2.79 -6.05 8.01
C GLU A 41 -2.35 -4.59 8.10
N TYR A 42 -1.13 -4.36 8.56
CA TYR A 42 -0.55 -3.02 8.63
C TYR A 42 -0.31 -2.43 7.23
N GLY A 43 -0.02 -3.28 6.24
CA GLY A 43 0.15 -2.89 4.86
C GLY A 43 1.49 -2.22 4.58
N VAL A 44 1.47 -1.11 3.84
CA VAL A 44 2.67 -0.32 3.56
C VAL A 44 3.08 0.42 4.83
N ARG A 45 4.36 0.33 5.20
CA ARG A 45 4.92 1.03 6.36
C ARG A 45 4.69 2.54 6.23
N LYS A 46 4.15 3.13 7.29
CA LYS A 46 3.82 4.56 7.36
C LYS A 46 4.82 5.35 8.21
N ASP A 47 5.65 4.63 8.95
CA ASP A 47 6.60 5.14 9.94
C ASP A 47 8.02 5.35 9.38
N ASP A 48 8.27 5.10 8.11
CA ASP A 48 9.61 5.26 7.51
C ASP A 48 10.02 6.73 7.24
N GLY A 49 9.55 7.66 8.08
CA GLY A 49 10.07 9.04 8.15
C GLY A 49 9.86 9.93 6.92
N GLY A 50 9.28 9.42 5.86
CA GLY A 50 9.03 10.16 4.62
C GLY A 50 7.80 11.06 4.72
N GLY A 51 7.87 12.16 5.44
CA GLY A 51 6.77 13.14 5.55
C GLY A 51 6.24 13.72 4.24
N LEU A 52 6.91 13.44 3.11
CA LEU A 52 6.53 13.89 1.76
C LEU A 52 5.38 13.08 1.12
N VAL A 53 5.02 11.91 1.65
CA VAL A 53 4.12 10.96 0.94
C VAL A 53 2.87 10.62 1.73
N LYS A 54 2.54 11.38 2.77
CA LYS A 54 1.35 11.17 3.61
C LYS A 54 0.03 10.99 2.84
N PRO A 55 -0.32 11.79 1.80
CA PRO A 55 -1.57 11.62 1.09
C PRO A 55 -1.63 10.37 0.19
N VAL A 56 -0.50 9.75 -0.11
CA VAL A 56 -0.41 8.63 -1.07
C VAL A 56 -0.55 7.26 -0.39
N ASN A 57 -0.54 7.20 0.94
CA ASN A 57 -0.60 5.94 1.72
C ASN A 57 -1.97 5.23 1.69
N SER A 58 -2.94 5.71 0.93
CA SER A 58 -4.21 5.02 0.71
C SER A 58 -4.12 4.11 -0.51
N ALA A 59 -4.89 3.01 -0.52
CA ALA A 59 -4.96 2.12 -1.69
C ALA A 59 -5.35 2.88 -2.98
N ARG A 60 -6.23 3.89 -2.88
CA ARG A 60 -6.62 4.75 -4.01
C ARG A 60 -5.48 5.67 -4.46
N GLY A 61 -4.75 6.27 -3.51
CA GLY A 61 -3.59 7.12 -3.82
C GLY A 61 -2.46 6.32 -4.48
N LEU A 62 -2.15 5.14 -3.95
CA LEU A 62 -1.16 4.23 -4.54
C LEU A 62 -1.59 3.73 -5.93
N LEU A 63 -2.89 3.47 -6.13
CA LEU A 63 -3.42 3.12 -7.46
C LEU A 63 -3.23 4.27 -8.45
N LEU A 64 -3.56 5.50 -8.04
CA LEU A 64 -3.38 6.68 -8.90
C LEU A 64 -1.91 6.84 -9.28
N MET A 65 -0.99 6.71 -8.33
CA MET A 65 0.45 6.76 -8.59
C MET A 65 0.89 5.66 -9.56
N ALA A 66 0.43 4.43 -9.38
CA ALA A 66 0.74 3.32 -10.29
C ALA A 66 0.23 3.58 -11.71
N ILE A 67 -0.96 4.15 -11.87
CA ILE A 67 -1.52 4.50 -13.19
C ILE A 67 -0.71 5.63 -13.83
N VAL A 68 -0.42 6.69 -13.09
CA VAL A 68 0.34 7.85 -13.61
C VAL A 68 1.74 7.43 -14.03
N THR A 69 2.45 6.66 -13.19
CA THR A 69 3.80 6.18 -13.52
C THR A 69 3.78 5.25 -14.73
N SER A 70 2.78 4.37 -14.85
CA SER A 70 2.63 3.50 -16.03
C SER A 70 2.32 4.29 -17.30
N ALA A 71 1.51 5.34 -17.22
CA ALA A 71 1.22 6.21 -18.37
C ALA A 71 2.46 6.98 -18.84
N LEU A 72 3.26 7.50 -17.89
CA LEU A 72 4.54 8.14 -18.20
C LEU A 72 5.52 7.14 -18.84
N ASP A 73 5.58 5.92 -18.32
CA ASP A 73 6.43 4.88 -18.87
C ASP A 73 6.03 4.51 -20.32
N CYS A 74 4.74 4.43 -20.62
CA CYS A 74 4.26 4.24 -21.98
C CYS A 74 4.71 5.36 -22.92
N LEU A 75 4.73 6.62 -22.48
CA LEU A 75 5.23 7.75 -23.28
C LEU A 75 6.74 7.64 -23.51
N VAL A 76 7.49 7.26 -22.49
CA VAL A 76 8.94 7.03 -22.60
C VAL A 76 9.22 5.90 -23.59
N LEU A 77 8.53 4.76 -23.46
CA LEU A 77 8.66 3.64 -24.39
C LEU A 77 8.34 4.04 -25.83
N TYR A 78 7.27 4.81 -26.02
CA TYR A 78 6.94 5.35 -27.34
C TYR A 78 8.08 6.19 -27.91
N GLY A 79 8.68 7.08 -27.11
CA GLY A 79 9.84 7.88 -27.51
C GLY A 79 11.04 7.03 -27.91
N LEU A 80 11.36 6.00 -27.11
CA LEU A 80 12.46 5.08 -27.39
C LEU A 80 12.22 4.27 -28.69
N ILE A 81 10.99 3.83 -28.94
CA ILE A 81 10.62 3.14 -30.19
C ILE A 81 10.79 4.09 -31.38
N ARG A 82 10.42 5.35 -31.27
CA ARG A 82 10.62 6.35 -32.32
C ARG A 82 12.10 6.55 -32.62
N ILE A 83 12.94 6.70 -31.60
CA ILE A 83 14.40 6.83 -31.73
C ILE A 83 15.00 5.60 -32.44
N ALA A 84 14.52 4.40 -32.11
CA ALA A 84 14.98 3.17 -32.75
C ALA A 84 14.56 3.11 -34.24
N ILE A 85 13.34 3.55 -34.58
CA ILE A 85 12.84 3.60 -35.97
C ILE A 85 13.64 4.63 -36.80
N ASP A 86 13.95 5.78 -36.20
CA ASP A 86 14.70 6.86 -36.86
C ASP A 86 16.21 6.52 -37.02
N GLY A 87 16.65 5.37 -36.49
CA GLY A 87 18.01 4.83 -36.67
C GLY A 87 19.08 5.52 -35.83
N THR A 88 18.70 6.32 -34.84
CA THR A 88 19.63 7.05 -33.95
C THR A 88 20.06 6.16 -32.77
N TRP A 89 20.78 5.09 -33.07
CA TRP A 89 21.21 4.07 -32.11
C TRP A 89 22.16 4.60 -31.04
N GLU A 90 22.91 5.66 -31.32
CA GLU A 90 23.80 6.30 -30.36
C GLU A 90 23.02 6.83 -29.14
N ILE A 91 21.87 7.47 -29.37
CA ILE A 91 21.01 7.97 -28.31
C ILE A 91 20.45 6.82 -27.45
N LEU A 92 20.10 5.71 -28.09
CA LEU A 92 19.62 4.52 -27.40
C LEU A 92 20.70 3.91 -26.50
N ALA A 93 21.96 3.88 -26.98
CA ALA A 93 23.09 3.38 -26.21
C ALA A 93 23.41 4.25 -24.99
N GLU A 94 23.17 5.55 -25.05
CA GLU A 94 23.36 6.45 -23.90
C GLU A 94 22.18 6.42 -22.91
N THR A 95 20.97 6.09 -23.38
CA THR A 95 19.73 6.16 -22.58
C THR A 95 19.24 4.79 -22.11
N TRP A 96 20.02 3.72 -22.26
CA TRP A 96 19.61 2.35 -21.85
C TRP A 96 19.15 2.24 -20.38
N TRP A 97 19.72 3.05 -19.49
CA TRP A 97 19.34 3.09 -18.08
C TRP A 97 17.88 3.53 -17.87
N VAL A 98 17.30 4.32 -18.82
CA VAL A 98 15.88 4.74 -18.78
C VAL A 98 14.96 3.53 -18.84
N LEU A 99 15.33 2.47 -19.58
CA LEU A 99 14.57 1.22 -19.60
C LEU A 99 14.54 0.54 -18.23
N ILE A 100 15.67 0.54 -17.53
CA ILE A 100 15.73 -0.05 -16.18
C ILE A 100 14.82 0.74 -15.22
N VAL A 101 14.92 2.06 -15.23
CA VAL A 101 14.09 2.92 -14.38
C VAL A 101 12.62 2.78 -14.75
N GLY A 102 12.29 2.77 -16.06
CA GLY A 102 10.95 2.61 -16.57
C GLY A 102 10.28 1.30 -16.14
N ILE A 103 11.01 0.20 -16.11
CA ILE A 103 10.48 -1.08 -15.62
C ILE A 103 10.37 -1.10 -14.09
N PHE A 104 11.40 -0.58 -13.40
CA PHE A 104 11.49 -0.67 -11.94
C PHE A 104 10.45 0.21 -11.23
N VAL A 105 10.25 1.44 -11.68
CA VAL A 105 9.36 2.40 -11.01
C VAL A 105 7.90 1.95 -11.05
N PRO A 106 7.29 1.60 -12.19
CA PRO A 106 5.94 1.06 -12.21
C PRO A 106 5.81 -0.23 -11.40
N TRP A 107 6.80 -1.13 -11.48
CA TRP A 107 6.79 -2.38 -10.72
C TRP A 107 6.74 -2.13 -9.22
N VAL A 108 7.53 -1.18 -8.69
CA VAL A 108 7.49 -0.79 -7.29
C VAL A 108 6.13 -0.20 -6.91
N CYS A 109 5.58 0.73 -7.72
CA CYS A 109 4.28 1.36 -7.47
C CYS A 109 3.15 0.31 -7.43
N TRP A 110 3.13 -0.63 -8.37
CA TRP A 110 2.16 -1.71 -8.41
C TRP A 110 2.31 -2.67 -7.23
N SER A 111 3.53 -2.99 -6.82
CA SER A 111 3.77 -3.87 -5.67
C SER A 111 3.27 -3.23 -4.37
N TYR A 112 3.48 -1.93 -4.17
CA TYR A 112 2.93 -1.20 -3.02
C TYR A 112 1.41 -1.13 -3.04
N TYR A 113 0.82 -0.85 -4.19
CA TYR A 113 -0.64 -0.86 -4.35
C TYR A 113 -1.24 -2.23 -4.00
N LEU A 114 -0.70 -3.30 -4.56
CA LEU A 114 -1.19 -4.66 -4.31
C LEU A 114 -1.05 -5.06 -2.83
N ARG A 115 0.04 -4.66 -2.19
CA ARG A 115 0.27 -4.89 -0.77
C ARG A 115 -0.75 -4.16 0.09
N GLU A 116 -1.00 -2.87 -0.17
CA GLU A 116 -1.99 -2.09 0.59
C GLU A 116 -3.42 -2.60 0.35
N ARG A 117 -3.75 -2.98 -0.89
CA ARG A 117 -5.05 -3.57 -1.22
C ARG A 117 -5.29 -4.90 -0.50
N ARG A 118 -4.25 -5.73 -0.33
CA ARG A 118 -4.34 -6.97 0.46
C ARG A 118 -4.57 -6.65 1.94
N ALA A 119 -3.82 -5.71 2.48
CA ALA A 119 -3.97 -5.27 3.87
C ALA A 119 -5.37 -4.69 4.14
N GLU A 120 -5.91 -3.88 3.23
CA GLU A 120 -7.27 -3.34 3.32
C GLU A 120 -8.32 -4.45 3.36
N LYS A 121 -8.20 -5.48 2.49
CA LYS A 121 -9.09 -6.63 2.50
C LYS A 121 -9.04 -7.40 3.83
N LEU A 122 -7.84 -7.62 4.38
CA LEU A 122 -7.67 -8.31 5.66
C LEU A 122 -8.27 -7.50 6.82
N ARG A 123 -8.05 -6.19 6.84
CA ARG A 123 -8.65 -5.29 7.84
C ARG A 123 -10.18 -5.31 7.76
N THR A 124 -10.73 -5.21 6.56
CA THR A 124 -12.20 -5.25 6.35
C THR A 124 -12.79 -6.59 6.80
N ALA A 125 -12.12 -7.70 6.50
CA ALA A 125 -12.58 -9.04 6.91
C ALA A 125 -12.61 -9.22 8.44
N ARG A 126 -11.79 -8.45 9.18
CA ARG A 126 -11.70 -8.48 10.64
C ARG A 126 -12.36 -7.29 11.32
N ASN A 127 -13.06 -6.44 10.58
CA ASN A 127 -13.64 -5.17 11.06
C ASN A 127 -12.63 -4.29 11.79
N LEU A 128 -11.36 -4.30 11.37
CA LEU A 128 -10.33 -3.47 11.95
C LEU A 128 -10.33 -2.09 11.31
N PRO A 129 -10.24 -1.02 12.12
CA PRO A 129 -10.09 0.34 11.61
C PRO A 129 -8.73 0.51 10.92
N ARG A 130 -8.60 1.56 10.13
CA ARG A 130 -7.36 1.88 9.45
C ARG A 130 -6.32 2.36 10.47
N PRO A 131 -5.07 1.87 10.42
CA PRO A 131 -4.00 2.39 11.26
C PRO A 131 -3.69 3.85 10.84
N VAL A 132 -3.62 4.73 11.83
CA VAL A 132 -3.07 6.08 11.70
C VAL A 132 -1.64 6.03 12.21
N GLU A 133 -0.80 6.88 11.70
CA GLU A 133 0.62 6.99 12.06
C GLU A 133 0.91 7.13 13.54
#